data_d604e5563c2e418fd9471117bf268fc3
#
_entry.id   d604e5563c2e418fd9471117bf268fc3
#
_cell.length_a   1.000
_cell.length_b   1.000
_cell.length_c   1.000
_cell.angle_alpha   90.00
_cell.angle_beta   90.00
_cell.angle_gamma   90.00
#
_symmetry.space_group_name_H-M   'P 1'
#
loop_
_entity.id
_entity.type
_entity.pdbx_description
1 polymer ?
#
loop_
_entity_poly.entity_id
_entity_poly.type
_entity_poly.pdbx_seq_one_letter_code
_entity_poly.pdbx_strand_id
1 'polypeptide(L)'
;MYSFNETLKAGLTGILFALLASTTQAAEGAAMKMVPDPDVAKLPGVAFNQTLADSLPASIKDKKAIKVATDLTPPISFQDEAGKLVGIDADIAAALGIILGVDVQMTNVGAGAAIVPAVLSKRFDMTISGINDDIELEKQVDVIDYMYDATTIMTIKGNPLGIKNMEDLCGKKVAVPVGTFQARLVEAASANCATPMNVMSIPKMPDVLQAVRTGRADATVNGYATSVYTTENQTGKGVGLQALPDVRLAVGYLGMLIAKDNPQLRDTVVASLQHMVESGAYPAIMEKWGLGPLAVKTVKFNDAASMPVN
;
A
#
# COMPACT_ATOMS: atom_id res chain seq x y z
N MET A 1 9.66 19.62 87.95
CA MET A 1 8.97 18.36 88.22
C MET A 1 8.64 17.73 86.88
N TYR A 2 9.13 16.54 86.67
CA TYR A 2 8.99 15.60 85.54
C TYR A 2 9.60 15.96 84.20
N SER A 3 10.74 15.34 83.97
CA SER A 3 11.42 14.90 82.71
C SER A 3 10.55 13.92 81.96
N PHE A 4 10.59 14.00 80.65
CA PHE A 4 10.54 12.80 79.76
C PHE A 4 11.30 13.03 78.44
N ASN A 5 12.40 12.30 78.34
CA ASN A 5 13.19 12.08 77.15
C ASN A 5 12.52 11.01 76.35
N GLU A 6 12.27 11.24 75.07
CA GLU A 6 12.14 10.14 74.12
C GLU A 6 12.79 10.47 72.74
N THR A 7 13.83 9.74 72.50
CA THR A 7 14.57 9.65 71.24
C THR A 7 13.74 8.95 70.17
N LEU A 8 13.38 9.66 69.08
CA LEU A 8 12.77 9.06 67.91
C LEU A 8 13.85 8.77 66.86
N LYS A 9 14.15 7.48 66.70
CA LYS A 9 15.01 6.98 65.57
C LYS A 9 14.24 7.09 64.26
N ALA A 10 14.70 7.94 63.36
CA ALA A 10 14.22 8.01 62.00
C ALA A 10 14.80 6.83 61.20
N GLY A 11 13.94 5.86 60.86
CA GLY A 11 14.24 4.82 59.88
C GLY A 11 14.06 5.35 58.45
N LEU A 12 15.16 5.51 57.72
CA LEU A 12 15.12 5.76 56.28
C LEU A 12 14.72 4.47 55.56
N THR A 13 13.46 4.38 55.15
CA THR A 13 13.02 3.33 54.25
C THR A 13 13.18 3.89 52.82
N GLY A 14 14.27 3.51 52.15
CA GLY A 14 14.49 3.82 50.75
C GLY A 14 13.50 3.06 49.86
N ILE A 15 12.54 3.77 49.29
CA ILE A 15 11.68 3.24 48.22
C ILE A 15 12.45 3.29 46.94
N LEU A 16 12.93 2.13 46.50
CA LEU A 16 13.56 1.94 45.17
C LEU A 16 12.45 1.96 44.11
N PHE A 17 12.26 3.10 43.44
CA PHE A 17 11.41 3.17 42.25
C PHE A 17 12.15 2.46 41.12
N ALA A 18 11.80 1.20 40.88
CA ALA A 18 12.18 0.51 39.65
C ALA A 18 11.37 1.13 38.49
N LEU A 19 12.01 2.00 37.69
CA LEU A 19 11.50 2.41 36.37
C LEU A 19 11.47 1.15 35.49
N LEU A 20 10.30 0.54 35.37
CA LEU A 20 9.99 -0.38 34.28
C LEU A 20 9.89 0.46 33.02
N ALA A 21 11.00 0.56 32.29
CA ALA A 21 11.00 1.00 30.91
C ALA A 21 10.19 -0.02 30.12
N SER A 22 8.90 0.23 29.94
CA SER A 22 8.07 -0.49 28.99
C SER A 22 8.59 -0.13 27.60
N THR A 23 9.48 -0.95 27.04
CA THR A 23 9.76 -0.92 25.61
C THR A 23 8.48 -1.31 24.91
N THR A 24 7.72 -0.33 24.42
CA THR A 24 6.69 -0.55 23.41
C THR A 24 7.40 -1.04 22.17
N GLN A 25 7.59 -2.34 22.08
CA GLN A 25 7.93 -3.02 20.85
C GLN A 25 6.70 -2.81 19.94
N ALA A 26 6.82 -1.89 18.99
CA ALA A 26 5.85 -1.81 17.91
C ALA A 26 5.74 -3.21 17.33
N ALA A 27 4.54 -3.77 17.35
CA ALA A 27 4.29 -5.10 16.82
C ALA A 27 4.77 -5.12 15.36
N GLU A 28 5.90 -5.78 15.10
CA GLU A 28 6.28 -6.10 13.73
C GLU A 28 5.13 -6.91 13.15
N GLY A 29 4.55 -6.43 12.04
CA GLY A 29 3.56 -7.21 11.31
C GLY A 29 4.15 -8.59 11.03
N ALA A 30 3.44 -9.65 11.37
CA ALA A 30 3.89 -11.00 11.09
C ALA A 30 4.10 -11.12 9.57
N ALA A 31 5.28 -11.65 9.17
CA ALA A 31 5.53 -11.96 7.77
C ALA A 31 4.42 -12.90 7.28
N MET A 32 3.67 -12.48 6.29
CA MET A 32 2.63 -13.31 5.68
C MET A 32 3.32 -14.34 4.82
N LYS A 33 2.95 -15.61 5.00
CA LYS A 33 3.48 -16.67 4.15
C LYS A 33 2.90 -16.49 2.74
N MET A 34 3.71 -15.91 1.86
CA MET A 34 3.42 -15.94 0.44
C MET A 34 3.65 -17.39 -0.04
N VAL A 35 2.60 -18.04 -0.48
CA VAL A 35 2.71 -19.30 -1.21
C VAL A 35 2.58 -18.92 -2.68
N PRO A 36 3.66 -19.01 -3.48
CA PRO A 36 3.58 -18.71 -4.90
C PRO A 36 2.42 -19.48 -5.54
N ASP A 37 1.62 -18.79 -6.34
CA ASP A 37 0.64 -19.47 -7.18
C ASP A 37 1.44 -20.40 -8.12
N PRO A 38 1.17 -21.72 -8.11
CA PRO A 38 1.90 -22.66 -8.98
C PRO A 38 1.76 -22.33 -10.46
N ASP A 39 0.75 -21.56 -10.84
CA ASP A 39 0.54 -21.15 -12.22
C ASP A 39 1.49 -20.00 -12.61
N VAL A 40 1.94 -19.16 -11.67
CA VAL A 40 2.95 -18.12 -11.93
C VAL A 40 4.26 -18.72 -12.41
N ALA A 41 4.69 -19.84 -11.83
CA ALA A 41 5.92 -20.55 -12.23
C ALA A 41 5.85 -21.13 -13.67
N LYS A 42 4.65 -21.21 -14.26
CA LYS A 42 4.43 -21.72 -15.62
C LYS A 42 4.38 -20.60 -16.67
N LEU A 43 4.37 -19.35 -16.25
CA LEU A 43 4.30 -18.21 -17.16
C LEU A 43 5.59 -18.11 -18.01
N PRO A 44 5.49 -17.63 -19.26
CA PRO A 44 6.64 -17.45 -20.13
C PRO A 44 7.72 -16.57 -19.47
N GLY A 45 8.98 -17.01 -19.50
CA GLY A 45 10.11 -16.25 -18.93
C GLY A 45 10.21 -16.25 -17.41
N VAL A 46 9.27 -16.87 -16.67
CA VAL A 46 9.36 -17.06 -15.23
C VAL A 46 10.23 -18.29 -14.93
N ALA A 47 11.52 -18.11 -15.08
CA ALA A 47 12.54 -19.08 -14.75
C ALA A 47 13.76 -18.35 -14.21
N PHE A 48 14.62 -19.05 -13.45
CA PHE A 48 15.84 -18.45 -12.93
C PHE A 48 16.69 -17.84 -14.04
N ASN A 49 17.05 -16.56 -13.85
CA ASN A 49 17.86 -15.79 -14.79
C ASN A 49 19.16 -15.35 -14.10
N GLN A 50 20.28 -16.02 -14.47
CA GLN A 50 21.57 -15.77 -13.85
C GLN A 50 22.03 -14.32 -13.99
N THR A 51 21.83 -13.69 -15.16
CA THR A 51 22.24 -12.30 -15.40
C THR A 51 21.53 -11.32 -14.48
N LEU A 52 20.19 -11.48 -14.30
CA LEU A 52 19.41 -10.66 -13.39
C LEU A 52 19.77 -10.95 -11.93
N ALA A 53 19.98 -12.21 -11.57
CA ALA A 53 20.39 -12.60 -10.22
C ALA A 53 21.76 -12.02 -9.84
N ASP A 54 22.70 -11.98 -10.78
CA ASP A 54 24.04 -11.42 -10.57
C ASP A 54 24.01 -9.90 -10.37
N SER A 55 22.98 -9.20 -10.90
CA SER A 55 22.81 -7.76 -10.70
C SER A 55 22.29 -7.37 -9.32
N LEU A 56 21.81 -8.33 -8.50
CA LEU A 56 21.36 -8.06 -7.14
C LEU A 56 22.47 -7.49 -6.24
N PRO A 57 22.14 -6.60 -5.28
CA PRO A 57 23.07 -6.18 -4.23
C PRO A 57 23.66 -7.36 -3.45
N ALA A 58 24.92 -7.27 -3.05
CA ALA A 58 25.58 -8.31 -2.27
C ALA A 58 24.77 -8.71 -1.03
N SER A 59 24.23 -7.72 -0.32
CA SER A 59 23.40 -7.95 0.88
C SER A 59 22.16 -8.81 0.63
N ILE A 60 21.56 -8.74 -0.56
CA ILE A 60 20.41 -9.57 -0.96
C ILE A 60 20.91 -10.97 -1.36
N LYS A 61 22.00 -11.04 -2.14
CA LYS A 61 22.59 -12.31 -2.56
C LYS A 61 23.01 -13.18 -1.36
N ASP A 62 23.62 -12.56 -0.35
CA ASP A 62 24.07 -13.24 0.86
C ASP A 62 22.91 -13.79 1.69
N LYS A 63 21.83 -13.01 1.83
CA LYS A 63 20.62 -13.38 2.57
C LYS A 63 19.68 -14.27 1.76
N LYS A 64 19.80 -14.29 0.44
CA LYS A 64 18.88 -14.93 -0.51
C LYS A 64 17.42 -14.55 -0.27
N ALA A 65 17.18 -13.33 0.18
CA ALA A 65 15.84 -12.84 0.49
C ALA A 65 15.70 -11.34 0.22
N ILE A 66 14.53 -10.93 -0.27
CA ILE A 66 14.07 -9.53 -0.38
C ILE A 66 12.91 -9.34 0.58
N LYS A 67 13.03 -8.41 1.52
CA LYS A 67 11.94 -8.03 2.43
C LYS A 67 11.08 -6.96 1.79
N VAL A 68 9.80 -7.24 1.64
CA VAL A 68 8.82 -6.38 0.96
C VAL A 68 7.76 -5.93 1.94
N ALA A 69 7.57 -4.61 2.05
CA ALA A 69 6.41 -4.05 2.73
C ALA A 69 5.22 -3.96 1.76
N THR A 70 4.04 -4.33 2.22
CA THR A 70 2.78 -4.23 1.47
C THR A 70 1.66 -3.77 2.38
N ASP A 71 0.50 -3.45 1.79
CA ASP A 71 -0.78 -3.30 2.49
C ASP A 71 -1.81 -4.31 1.94
N LEU A 72 -3.05 -4.20 2.40
CA LEU A 72 -4.12 -5.08 1.93
C LEU A 72 -5.18 -4.25 1.20
N THR A 73 -5.07 -4.23 -0.12
CA THR A 73 -5.91 -3.47 -1.04
C THR A 73 -6.28 -4.31 -2.27
N PRO A 74 -7.42 -5.06 -2.25
CA PRO A 74 -7.82 -5.88 -3.39
C PRO A 74 -8.07 -5.06 -4.66
N PRO A 75 -7.74 -5.55 -5.85
CA PRO A 75 -7.09 -6.83 -6.20
C PRO A 75 -5.56 -6.75 -6.20
N ILE A 76 -4.98 -5.63 -5.75
CA ILE A 76 -3.54 -5.38 -5.78
C ILE A 76 -2.83 -6.37 -4.86
N SER A 77 -3.20 -6.37 -3.57
CA SER A 77 -2.67 -7.28 -2.56
C SER A 77 -3.73 -7.52 -1.50
N PHE A 78 -4.07 -8.77 -1.19
CA PHE A 78 -5.07 -9.08 -0.16
C PHE A 78 -4.94 -10.52 0.35
N GLN A 79 -5.66 -10.85 1.42
CA GLN A 79 -5.75 -12.21 1.90
C GLN A 79 -7.01 -12.88 1.37
N ASP A 80 -6.85 -14.11 0.84
CA ASP A 80 -7.97 -14.97 0.51
C ASP A 80 -8.63 -15.55 1.78
N GLU A 81 -9.68 -16.37 1.61
CA GLU A 81 -10.41 -17.00 2.72
C GLU A 81 -9.53 -17.95 3.56
N ALA A 82 -8.44 -18.45 3.01
CA ALA A 82 -7.46 -19.29 3.71
C ALA A 82 -6.37 -18.47 4.42
N GLY A 83 -6.43 -17.13 4.33
CA GLY A 83 -5.43 -16.22 4.89
C GLY A 83 -4.13 -16.13 4.07
N LYS A 84 -4.12 -16.68 2.84
CA LYS A 84 -2.99 -16.60 1.92
C LYS A 84 -2.96 -15.23 1.27
N LEU A 85 -1.76 -14.62 1.16
CA LEU A 85 -1.57 -13.39 0.40
C LEU A 85 -1.69 -13.69 -1.10
N VAL A 86 -2.60 -12.99 -1.75
CA VAL A 86 -2.91 -13.09 -3.18
C VAL A 86 -3.07 -11.70 -3.77
N GLY A 87 -3.14 -11.61 -5.09
CA GLY A 87 -3.28 -10.36 -5.82
C GLY A 87 -2.19 -10.17 -6.85
N ILE A 88 -2.25 -9.08 -7.60
CA ILE A 88 -1.27 -8.73 -8.64
C ILE A 88 0.13 -8.68 -8.04
N ASP A 89 0.28 -8.00 -6.91
CA ASP A 89 1.57 -7.80 -6.24
C ASP A 89 2.17 -9.12 -5.75
N ALA A 90 1.33 -10.03 -5.24
CA ALA A 90 1.78 -11.36 -4.81
C ALA A 90 2.27 -12.20 -6.00
N ASP A 91 1.57 -12.13 -7.13
CA ASP A 91 1.97 -12.86 -8.36
C ASP A 91 3.26 -12.28 -8.94
N ILE A 92 3.40 -10.95 -8.99
CA ILE A 92 4.64 -10.29 -9.42
C ILE A 92 5.81 -10.63 -8.48
N ALA A 93 5.58 -10.56 -7.17
CA ALA A 93 6.61 -10.91 -6.18
C ALA A 93 7.07 -12.37 -6.31
N ALA A 94 6.13 -13.29 -6.55
CA ALA A 94 6.44 -14.70 -6.80
C ALA A 94 7.29 -14.88 -8.06
N ALA A 95 6.93 -14.21 -9.16
CA ALA A 95 7.70 -14.24 -10.40
C ALA A 95 9.12 -13.67 -10.20
N LEU A 96 9.25 -12.51 -9.53
CA LEU A 96 10.54 -11.91 -9.20
C LEU A 96 11.41 -12.86 -8.37
N GLY A 97 10.83 -13.53 -7.37
CA GLY A 97 11.53 -14.50 -6.55
C GLY A 97 12.13 -15.66 -7.37
N ILE A 98 11.36 -16.21 -8.30
CA ILE A 98 11.81 -17.29 -9.21
C ILE A 98 12.91 -16.79 -10.15
N ILE A 99 12.68 -15.63 -10.80
CA ILE A 99 13.62 -15.06 -11.78
C ILE A 99 14.97 -14.74 -11.12
N LEU A 100 14.95 -14.17 -9.93
CA LEU A 100 16.15 -13.74 -9.18
C LEU A 100 16.77 -14.83 -8.30
N GLY A 101 16.08 -15.97 -8.11
CA GLY A 101 16.55 -17.05 -7.25
C GLY A 101 16.62 -16.67 -5.76
N VAL A 102 15.71 -15.82 -5.29
CA VAL A 102 15.62 -15.34 -3.91
C VAL A 102 14.23 -15.53 -3.34
N ASP A 103 14.12 -15.61 -2.01
CA ASP A 103 12.84 -15.59 -1.31
C ASP A 103 12.31 -14.16 -1.21
N VAL A 104 11.10 -13.88 -1.70
CA VAL A 104 10.45 -12.57 -1.58
C VAL A 104 9.46 -12.62 -0.43
N GLN A 105 9.81 -11.95 0.66
CA GLN A 105 9.07 -11.98 1.93
C GLN A 105 8.17 -10.75 2.05
N MET A 106 6.88 -10.90 1.78
CA MET A 106 5.91 -9.81 1.89
C MET A 106 5.36 -9.72 3.31
N THR A 107 5.31 -8.51 3.86
CA THR A 107 4.76 -8.22 5.18
C THR A 107 3.77 -7.06 5.10
N ASN A 108 2.57 -7.26 5.63
CA ASN A 108 1.59 -6.18 5.75
C ASN A 108 2.02 -5.20 6.85
N VAL A 109 2.31 -3.98 6.48
CA VAL A 109 2.67 -2.88 7.41
C VAL A 109 1.54 -1.86 7.58
N GLY A 110 0.42 -2.05 6.90
CA GLY A 110 -0.69 -1.09 6.79
C GLY A 110 -0.47 -0.08 5.66
N ALA A 111 -1.53 0.65 5.35
CA ALA A 111 -1.56 1.58 4.23
C ALA A 111 -0.94 2.96 4.58
N GLY A 112 -0.71 3.75 3.54
CA GLY A 112 -0.44 5.19 3.62
C GLY A 112 0.79 5.53 4.43
N ALA A 113 0.60 6.15 5.60
CA ALA A 113 1.67 6.72 6.42
C ALA A 113 2.75 5.72 6.89
N ALA A 114 2.48 4.40 6.87
CA ALA A 114 3.42 3.38 7.30
C ALA A 114 4.37 2.92 6.19
N ILE A 115 3.96 3.02 4.93
CA ILE A 115 4.65 2.42 3.77
C ILE A 115 6.01 3.08 3.48
N VAL A 116 6.03 4.42 3.31
CA VAL A 116 7.28 5.15 2.99
C VAL A 116 8.31 5.02 4.12
N PRO A 117 7.95 5.23 5.41
CA PRO A 117 8.88 4.99 6.52
C PRO A 117 9.41 3.55 6.60
N ALA A 118 8.64 2.55 6.17
CA ALA A 118 9.08 1.15 6.16
C ALA A 118 10.33 0.93 5.30
N VAL A 119 10.41 1.61 4.15
CA VAL A 119 11.57 1.58 3.24
C VAL A 119 12.68 2.50 3.74
N LEU A 120 12.37 3.75 4.10
CA LEU A 120 13.37 4.72 4.54
C LEU A 120 14.12 4.29 5.81
N SER A 121 13.47 3.54 6.70
CA SER A 121 14.09 2.97 7.90
C SER A 121 14.94 1.73 7.61
N LYS A 122 14.98 1.23 6.36
CA LYS A 122 15.68 0.01 5.92
C LYS A 122 15.22 -1.26 6.64
N ARG A 123 14.02 -1.25 7.23
CA ARG A 123 13.35 -2.46 7.76
C ARG A 123 12.94 -3.39 6.62
N PHE A 124 12.60 -2.80 5.49
CA PHE A 124 12.25 -3.46 4.24
C PHE A 124 13.17 -2.96 3.13
N ASP A 125 13.46 -3.84 2.18
CA ASP A 125 14.32 -3.54 1.04
C ASP A 125 13.55 -2.75 -0.03
N MET A 126 12.23 -3.00 -0.14
CA MET A 126 11.32 -2.33 -1.06
C MET A 126 9.86 -2.45 -0.62
N THR A 127 8.96 -1.77 -1.35
CA THR A 127 7.53 -2.05 -1.30
C THR A 127 7.04 -2.68 -2.59
N ILE A 128 5.98 -3.49 -2.50
CA ILE A 128 5.08 -3.83 -3.60
C ILE A 128 3.67 -3.67 -3.03
N SER A 129 2.98 -2.56 -3.33
CA SER A 129 1.76 -2.18 -2.62
C SER A 129 0.85 -1.21 -3.40
N GLY A 130 1.02 -1.09 -4.72
CA GLY A 130 0.18 -0.22 -5.53
C GLY A 130 0.16 1.24 -5.05
N ILE A 131 1.32 1.82 -4.77
CA ILE A 131 1.44 3.20 -4.30
C ILE A 131 1.33 4.15 -5.50
N ASN A 132 0.46 5.16 -5.41
CA ASN A 132 0.41 6.18 -6.44
C ASN A 132 1.75 6.92 -6.54
N ASP A 133 2.29 6.98 -7.76
CA ASP A 133 3.46 7.80 -8.04
C ASP A 133 3.08 9.28 -8.11
N ASP A 134 3.84 10.12 -7.43
CA ASP A 134 3.73 11.58 -7.48
C ASP A 134 5.09 12.23 -7.25
N ILE A 135 5.26 13.44 -7.76
CA ILE A 135 6.51 14.24 -7.71
C ILE A 135 7.04 14.41 -6.26
N GLU A 136 6.17 14.52 -5.28
CA GLU A 136 6.57 14.69 -3.87
C GLU A 136 7.09 13.38 -3.27
N LEU A 137 6.53 12.25 -3.70
CA LEU A 137 7.00 10.92 -3.32
C LEU A 137 8.37 10.63 -3.94
N GLU A 138 8.53 10.95 -5.23
CA GLU A 138 9.79 10.78 -5.96
C GLU A 138 10.97 11.56 -5.34
N LYS A 139 10.72 12.65 -4.61
CA LYS A 139 11.77 13.36 -3.87
C LYS A 139 12.34 12.54 -2.71
N GLN A 140 11.57 11.63 -2.15
CA GLN A 140 11.91 10.86 -0.96
C GLN A 140 12.47 9.48 -1.27
N VAL A 141 11.89 8.80 -2.26
CA VAL A 141 12.23 7.42 -2.67
C VAL A 141 12.28 7.33 -4.19
N ASP A 142 12.84 6.25 -4.73
CA ASP A 142 12.64 5.89 -6.13
C ASP A 142 11.35 5.08 -6.25
N VAL A 143 10.53 5.42 -7.24
CA VAL A 143 9.23 4.80 -7.53
C VAL A 143 9.34 4.06 -8.87
N ILE A 144 9.20 2.74 -8.86
CA ILE A 144 9.22 1.92 -10.09
C ILE A 144 7.78 1.75 -10.57
N ASP A 145 7.47 2.33 -11.71
CA ASP A 145 6.13 2.39 -12.30
C ASP A 145 5.79 1.05 -12.96
N TYR A 146 4.88 0.31 -12.36
CA TYR A 146 4.58 -1.04 -12.84
C TYR A 146 3.16 -1.23 -13.35
N MET A 147 2.25 -0.27 -13.15
CA MET A 147 0.90 -0.34 -13.70
C MET A 147 0.27 1.07 -13.73
N TYR A 148 -0.65 1.29 -14.67
CA TYR A 148 -1.50 2.48 -14.65
C TYR A 148 -2.64 2.31 -13.66
N ASP A 149 -3.12 3.42 -13.09
CA ASP A 149 -4.40 3.48 -12.39
C ASP A 149 -4.97 4.91 -12.50
N ALA A 150 -6.17 5.07 -12.01
CA ALA A 150 -6.83 6.36 -11.82
C ALA A 150 -7.47 6.36 -10.43
N THR A 151 -7.84 7.52 -9.96
CA THR A 151 -8.67 7.65 -8.77
C THR A 151 -10.13 7.80 -9.17
N THR A 152 -11.05 7.18 -8.45
CA THR A 152 -12.49 7.33 -8.64
C THR A 152 -13.22 7.57 -7.32
N ILE A 153 -14.50 7.92 -7.40
CA ILE A 153 -15.37 8.10 -6.24
C ILE A 153 -16.18 6.83 -6.03
N MET A 154 -16.27 6.38 -4.80
CA MET A 154 -17.19 5.32 -4.37
C MET A 154 -18.26 5.87 -3.45
N THR A 155 -19.49 5.44 -3.68
CA THR A 155 -20.66 5.80 -2.90
C THR A 155 -21.41 4.55 -2.44
N ILE A 156 -22.42 4.74 -1.62
CA ILE A 156 -23.43 3.72 -1.41
C ILE A 156 -24.13 3.40 -2.73
N LYS A 157 -24.53 2.14 -2.93
CA LYS A 157 -25.18 1.68 -4.16
C LYS A 157 -26.42 2.51 -4.47
N GLY A 158 -26.56 2.89 -5.74
CA GLY A 158 -27.62 3.76 -6.22
C GLY A 158 -27.28 5.23 -6.17
N ASN A 159 -26.13 5.62 -5.58
CA ASN A 159 -25.67 7.01 -5.52
C ASN A 159 -26.78 8.02 -5.17
N PRO A 160 -27.42 7.90 -3.98
CA PRO A 160 -28.62 8.70 -3.65
C PRO A 160 -28.37 10.19 -3.58
N LEU A 161 -27.12 10.63 -3.45
CA LEU A 161 -26.72 12.03 -3.43
C LEU A 161 -26.39 12.59 -4.82
N GLY A 162 -26.47 11.76 -5.86
CA GLY A 162 -26.25 12.17 -7.25
C GLY A 162 -24.83 12.68 -7.54
N ILE A 163 -23.80 12.18 -6.81
CA ILE A 163 -22.39 12.58 -6.95
C ILE A 163 -21.91 12.16 -8.33
N LYS A 164 -21.28 13.07 -9.09
CA LYS A 164 -20.77 12.83 -10.44
C LYS A 164 -19.31 13.22 -10.62
N ASN A 165 -18.78 14.08 -9.75
CA ASN A 165 -17.41 14.61 -9.82
C ASN A 165 -16.90 14.97 -8.41
N MET A 166 -15.69 15.50 -8.32
CA MET A 166 -15.07 15.90 -7.05
C MET A 166 -15.79 17.10 -6.41
N GLU A 167 -16.30 18.02 -7.21
CA GLU A 167 -17.00 19.24 -6.76
C GLU A 167 -18.30 18.88 -6.03
N ASP A 168 -18.99 17.82 -6.42
CA ASP A 168 -20.20 17.34 -5.76
C ASP A 168 -19.93 16.84 -4.32
N LEU A 169 -18.68 16.62 -3.96
CA LEU A 169 -18.27 16.26 -2.59
C LEU A 169 -18.19 17.47 -1.65
N CYS A 170 -18.25 18.71 -2.15
CA CYS A 170 -18.24 19.90 -1.32
C CYS A 170 -19.39 19.84 -0.29
N GLY A 171 -19.07 20.12 0.99
CA GLY A 171 -20.00 20.03 2.11
C GLY A 171 -20.39 18.59 2.54
N LYS A 172 -19.90 17.56 1.88
CA LYS A 172 -20.18 16.16 2.20
C LYS A 172 -19.15 15.56 3.15
N LYS A 173 -19.49 14.41 3.75
CA LYS A 173 -18.57 13.60 4.57
C LYS A 173 -17.81 12.64 3.67
N VAL A 174 -16.51 12.84 3.54
CA VAL A 174 -15.64 12.01 2.69
C VAL A 174 -14.65 11.25 3.57
N ALA A 175 -14.72 9.92 3.56
CA ALA A 175 -13.77 9.09 4.27
C ALA A 175 -12.61 8.69 3.36
N VAL A 176 -11.37 8.79 3.86
CA VAL A 176 -10.15 8.40 3.13
C VAL A 176 -9.14 7.75 4.06
N PRO A 177 -8.26 6.87 3.57
CA PRO A 177 -7.17 6.34 4.38
C PRO A 177 -6.14 7.43 4.69
N VAL A 178 -5.73 7.51 5.94
CA VAL A 178 -4.75 8.52 6.38
C VAL A 178 -3.41 8.38 5.65
N GLY A 179 -2.82 9.51 5.23
CA GLY A 179 -1.47 9.56 4.63
C GLY A 179 -1.38 9.01 3.20
N THR A 180 -2.52 8.81 2.53
CA THR A 180 -2.55 8.36 1.13
C THR A 180 -2.56 9.53 0.16
N PHE A 181 -2.24 9.24 -1.11
CA PHE A 181 -2.43 10.18 -2.21
C PHE A 181 -3.89 10.68 -2.29
N GLN A 182 -4.87 9.78 -2.15
CA GLN A 182 -6.29 10.12 -2.19
C GLN A 182 -6.70 11.07 -1.06
N ALA A 183 -6.10 10.94 0.14
CA ALA A 183 -6.34 11.88 1.23
C ALA A 183 -5.88 13.30 0.84
N ARG A 184 -4.65 13.44 0.29
CA ARG A 184 -4.14 14.73 -0.17
C ARG A 184 -5.00 15.31 -1.30
N LEU A 185 -5.44 14.48 -2.26
CA LEU A 185 -6.31 14.89 -3.36
C LEU A 185 -7.64 15.47 -2.84
N VAL A 186 -8.28 14.79 -1.89
CA VAL A 186 -9.54 15.24 -1.26
C VAL A 186 -9.33 16.52 -0.46
N GLU A 187 -8.23 16.63 0.32
CA GLU A 187 -7.90 17.83 1.09
C GLU A 187 -7.65 19.04 0.18
N ALA A 188 -6.90 18.85 -0.91
CA ALA A 188 -6.66 19.91 -1.90
C ALA A 188 -7.98 20.36 -2.58
N ALA A 189 -8.82 19.43 -2.98
CA ALA A 189 -10.14 19.74 -3.56
C ALA A 189 -11.05 20.46 -2.54
N SER A 190 -11.06 20.01 -1.29
CA SER A 190 -11.85 20.61 -0.21
C SER A 190 -11.49 22.09 0.05
N ALA A 191 -10.21 22.45 -0.11
CA ALA A 191 -9.76 23.83 0.05
C ALA A 191 -10.37 24.79 -0.99
N ASN A 192 -10.80 24.27 -2.13
CA ASN A 192 -11.42 25.04 -3.20
C ASN A 192 -12.96 25.07 -3.11
N CYS A 193 -13.56 24.39 -2.13
CA CYS A 193 -15.01 24.36 -1.95
C CYS A 193 -15.53 25.62 -1.22
N ALA A 194 -16.66 26.16 -1.64
CA ALA A 194 -17.37 27.20 -0.88
C ALA A 194 -17.79 26.70 0.52
N THR A 195 -18.17 25.42 0.60
CA THR A 195 -18.37 24.70 1.86
C THR A 195 -17.40 23.55 1.89
N PRO A 196 -16.36 23.57 2.73
CA PRO A 196 -15.37 22.51 2.77
C PRO A 196 -15.97 21.11 3.01
N MET A 197 -15.32 20.08 2.48
CA MET A 197 -15.66 18.70 2.77
C MET A 197 -15.37 18.37 4.24
N ASN A 198 -16.17 17.51 4.84
CA ASN A 198 -15.89 16.94 6.15
C ASN A 198 -15.01 15.67 5.94
N VAL A 199 -13.70 15.87 5.89
CA VAL A 199 -12.75 14.78 5.61
C VAL A 199 -12.53 13.93 6.86
N MET A 200 -12.79 12.63 6.73
CA MET A 200 -12.62 11.64 7.77
C MET A 200 -11.40 10.77 7.45
N SER A 201 -10.27 11.06 8.07
CA SER A 201 -9.04 10.26 7.92
C SER A 201 -9.11 9.00 8.78
N ILE A 202 -9.14 7.83 8.16
CA ILE A 202 -9.31 6.52 8.81
C ILE A 202 -8.08 5.66 8.51
N PRO A 203 -7.51 4.93 9.50
CA PRO A 203 -6.25 4.22 9.30
C PRO A 203 -6.31 3.05 8.30
N LYS A 204 -7.47 2.39 8.14
CA LYS A 204 -7.60 1.16 7.36
C LYS A 204 -8.70 1.27 6.30
N MET A 205 -8.42 0.81 5.08
CA MET A 205 -9.39 0.82 3.98
C MET A 205 -10.70 0.06 4.28
N PRO A 206 -10.71 -1.12 4.92
CA PRO A 206 -11.96 -1.77 5.27
C PRO A 206 -12.89 -0.90 6.15
N ASP A 207 -12.31 -0.11 7.06
CA ASP A 207 -13.07 0.79 7.94
C ASP A 207 -13.58 2.03 7.17
N VAL A 208 -12.84 2.49 6.16
CA VAL A 208 -13.28 3.53 5.21
C VAL A 208 -14.51 3.05 4.45
N LEU A 209 -14.44 1.86 3.84
CA LEU A 209 -15.55 1.27 3.10
C LEU A 209 -16.76 1.05 4.00
N GLN A 210 -16.53 0.61 5.25
CA GLN A 210 -17.60 0.43 6.22
C GLN A 210 -18.25 1.76 6.61
N ALA A 211 -17.49 2.86 6.71
CA ALA A 211 -18.05 4.18 6.99
C ALA A 211 -19.03 4.61 5.89
N VAL A 212 -18.72 4.32 4.61
CA VAL A 212 -19.65 4.61 3.50
C VAL A 212 -20.86 3.68 3.54
N ARG A 213 -20.67 2.37 3.75
CA ARG A 213 -21.78 1.39 3.83
C ARG A 213 -22.81 1.74 4.91
N THR A 214 -22.34 2.27 6.03
CA THR A 214 -23.20 2.63 7.18
C THR A 214 -23.75 4.05 7.13
N GLY A 215 -23.44 4.83 6.08
CA GLY A 215 -23.86 6.24 5.97
C GLY A 215 -23.13 7.17 6.95
N ARG A 216 -22.07 6.71 7.62
CA ARG A 216 -21.21 7.57 8.44
C ARG A 216 -20.39 8.51 7.58
N ALA A 217 -20.03 8.09 6.36
CA ALA A 217 -19.51 8.91 5.27
C ALA A 217 -20.44 8.81 4.06
N ASP A 218 -20.49 9.88 3.28
CA ASP A 218 -21.30 9.99 2.06
C ASP A 218 -20.59 9.35 0.86
N ALA A 219 -19.26 9.42 0.86
CA ALA A 219 -18.40 8.88 -0.20
C ALA A 219 -17.01 8.55 0.33
N THR A 220 -16.25 7.82 -0.50
CA THR A 220 -14.78 7.73 -0.42
C THR A 220 -14.18 7.95 -1.79
N VAL A 221 -12.91 8.34 -1.81
CA VAL A 221 -12.11 8.48 -3.02
C VAL A 221 -10.99 7.44 -2.95
N ASN A 222 -10.87 6.61 -3.99
CA ASN A 222 -9.97 5.45 -3.98
C ASN A 222 -9.48 5.11 -5.39
N GLY A 223 -8.41 4.27 -5.49
CA GLY A 223 -7.92 3.76 -6.77
C GLY A 223 -9.03 3.09 -7.58
N TYR A 224 -9.03 3.30 -8.90
CA TYR A 224 -10.08 2.80 -9.79
C TYR A 224 -10.14 1.28 -9.79
N ALA A 225 -8.99 0.61 -9.96
CA ALA A 225 -8.91 -0.84 -9.98
C ALA A 225 -9.50 -1.46 -8.70
N THR A 226 -9.12 -0.93 -7.54
CA THR A 226 -9.63 -1.36 -6.23
C THR A 226 -11.12 -1.11 -6.09
N SER A 227 -11.59 0.04 -6.57
CA SER A 227 -12.99 0.43 -6.47
C SER A 227 -13.89 -0.48 -7.30
N VAL A 228 -13.50 -0.77 -8.54
CA VAL A 228 -14.24 -1.69 -9.43
C VAL A 228 -14.25 -3.09 -8.83
N TYR A 229 -13.08 -3.64 -8.50
CA TYR A 229 -12.98 -4.97 -7.91
C TYR A 229 -13.83 -5.11 -6.64
N THR A 230 -13.76 -4.12 -5.75
CA THR A 230 -14.54 -4.11 -4.50
C THR A 230 -16.05 -4.12 -4.76
N THR A 231 -16.51 -3.40 -5.78
CA THR A 231 -17.95 -3.31 -6.09
C THR A 231 -18.47 -4.53 -6.83
N GLU A 232 -17.66 -5.18 -7.65
CA GLU A 232 -18.02 -6.39 -8.39
C GLU A 232 -17.99 -7.65 -7.51
N ASN A 233 -17.08 -7.70 -6.54
CA ASN A 233 -16.87 -8.86 -5.67
C ASN A 233 -17.50 -8.70 -4.27
N GLN A 234 -18.52 -7.85 -4.14
CA GLN A 234 -19.21 -7.70 -2.86
C GLN A 234 -19.95 -8.96 -2.48
N THR A 235 -19.52 -9.60 -1.38
CA THR A 235 -20.20 -10.72 -0.75
C THR A 235 -20.86 -10.25 0.54
N GLY A 236 -22.09 -10.66 0.80
CA GLY A 236 -22.73 -10.43 2.10
C GLY A 236 -24.08 -9.69 2.04
N LYS A 237 -24.78 -9.74 3.19
CA LYS A 237 -26.04 -9.01 3.40
C LYS A 237 -25.72 -7.60 3.88
N GLY A 238 -26.14 -6.58 3.17
CA GLY A 238 -25.96 -5.18 3.55
C GLY A 238 -26.09 -4.25 2.36
N VAL A 239 -25.94 -2.95 2.63
CA VAL A 239 -25.96 -1.96 1.58
C VAL A 239 -24.65 -2.06 0.79
N GLY A 240 -24.76 -2.34 -0.51
CA GLY A 240 -23.63 -2.40 -1.42
C GLY A 240 -22.99 -1.02 -1.61
N LEU A 241 -21.75 -1.05 -2.08
CA LEU A 241 -21.04 0.11 -2.60
C LEU A 241 -21.12 0.13 -4.12
N GLN A 242 -20.89 1.27 -4.72
CA GLN A 242 -20.71 1.41 -6.16
C GLN A 242 -19.55 2.37 -6.44
N ALA A 243 -18.69 1.99 -7.36
CA ALA A 243 -17.74 2.92 -7.98
C ALA A 243 -18.47 3.78 -9.02
N LEU A 244 -18.00 5.00 -9.23
CA LEU A 244 -18.49 5.85 -10.32
C LEU A 244 -17.57 5.64 -11.54
N PRO A 245 -17.95 4.77 -12.49
CA PRO A 245 -17.04 4.28 -13.51
C PRO A 245 -16.59 5.35 -14.50
N ASP A 246 -17.37 6.42 -14.66
CA ASP A 246 -17.06 7.54 -15.56
C ASP A 246 -16.13 8.58 -14.90
N VAL A 247 -15.91 8.48 -13.59
CA VAL A 247 -15.02 9.38 -12.86
C VAL A 247 -13.60 8.83 -12.89
N ARG A 248 -12.70 9.52 -13.56
CA ARG A 248 -11.27 9.24 -13.64
C ARG A 248 -10.52 10.51 -13.23
N LEU A 249 -10.05 10.50 -12.00
CA LEU A 249 -9.28 11.59 -11.41
C LEU A 249 -7.84 11.15 -11.30
N ALA A 250 -6.90 12.10 -11.47
CA ALA A 250 -5.47 11.88 -11.24
C ALA A 250 -4.99 10.55 -11.85
N VAL A 251 -5.18 10.40 -13.18
CA VAL A 251 -4.62 9.25 -13.91
C VAL A 251 -3.11 9.26 -13.77
N GLY A 252 -2.53 8.15 -13.33
CA GLY A 252 -1.11 8.06 -13.05
C GLY A 252 -0.61 6.63 -12.99
N TYR A 253 0.57 6.46 -12.41
CA TYR A 253 1.16 5.16 -12.18
C TYR A 253 0.91 4.69 -10.74
N LEU A 254 0.87 3.37 -10.58
CA LEU A 254 1.15 2.71 -9.32
C LEU A 254 2.59 2.19 -9.35
N GLY A 255 3.30 2.41 -8.25
CA GLY A 255 4.72 2.15 -8.14
C GLY A 255 5.13 1.26 -6.97
N MET A 256 6.31 0.66 -7.13
CA MET A 256 7.06 -0.01 -6.07
C MET A 256 8.12 0.95 -5.55
N LEU A 257 8.27 1.07 -4.25
CA LEU A 257 9.21 2.02 -3.65
C LEU A 257 10.52 1.35 -3.27
N ILE A 258 11.63 2.02 -3.58
CA ILE A 258 12.98 1.64 -3.16
C ILE A 258 13.70 2.88 -2.62
N ALA A 259 14.49 2.73 -1.57
CA ALA A 259 15.28 3.84 -1.04
C ALA A 259 16.30 4.33 -2.09
N LYS A 260 16.45 5.65 -2.24
CA LYS A 260 17.35 6.28 -3.25
C LYS A 260 18.82 5.86 -3.12
N ASP A 261 19.23 5.43 -1.95
CA ASP A 261 20.59 4.95 -1.71
C ASP A 261 20.78 3.45 -2.06
N ASN A 262 19.78 2.82 -2.69
CA ASN A 262 19.87 1.45 -3.19
C ASN A 262 19.57 1.35 -4.71
N PRO A 263 20.28 2.10 -5.56
CA PRO A 263 20.02 2.12 -7.01
C PRO A 263 20.26 0.75 -7.66
N GLN A 264 21.15 -0.08 -7.11
CA GLN A 264 21.40 -1.41 -7.65
C GLN A 264 20.17 -2.32 -7.53
N LEU A 265 19.45 -2.30 -6.40
CA LEU A 265 18.20 -3.05 -6.26
C LEU A 265 17.13 -2.49 -7.20
N ARG A 266 16.98 -1.16 -7.27
CA ARG A 266 16.05 -0.51 -8.20
C ARG A 266 16.27 -0.99 -9.64
N ASP A 267 17.50 -0.90 -10.12
CA ASP A 267 17.83 -1.24 -11.51
C ASP A 267 17.60 -2.74 -11.79
N THR A 268 17.92 -3.60 -10.80
CA THR A 268 17.64 -5.05 -10.90
C THR A 268 16.13 -5.32 -10.97
N VAL A 269 15.32 -4.65 -10.16
CA VAL A 269 13.85 -4.82 -10.17
C VAL A 269 13.26 -4.28 -11.47
N VAL A 270 13.69 -3.10 -11.94
CA VAL A 270 13.27 -2.55 -13.24
C VAL A 270 13.57 -3.54 -14.38
N ALA A 271 14.80 -4.06 -14.44
CA ALA A 271 15.20 -5.01 -15.48
C ALA A 271 14.41 -6.32 -15.40
N SER A 272 14.12 -6.81 -14.19
CA SER A 272 13.34 -8.03 -13.98
C SER A 272 11.87 -7.85 -14.38
N LEU A 273 11.26 -6.73 -14.04
CA LEU A 273 9.90 -6.40 -14.47
C LEU A 273 9.83 -6.22 -15.98
N GLN A 274 10.82 -5.54 -16.59
CA GLN A 274 10.89 -5.37 -18.05
C GLN A 274 11.03 -6.74 -18.74
N HIS A 275 11.83 -7.65 -18.21
CA HIS A 275 11.91 -9.03 -18.69
C HIS A 275 10.54 -9.74 -18.61
N MET A 276 9.78 -9.54 -17.54
CA MET A 276 8.42 -10.10 -17.42
C MET A 276 7.45 -9.48 -18.44
N VAL A 277 7.58 -8.19 -18.77
CA VAL A 277 6.80 -7.52 -19.81
C VAL A 277 7.11 -8.15 -21.18
N GLU A 278 8.38 -8.26 -21.52
CA GLU A 278 8.85 -8.76 -22.82
C GLU A 278 8.56 -10.25 -23.04
N SER A 279 8.65 -11.05 -21.98
CA SER A 279 8.35 -12.48 -22.05
C SER A 279 6.86 -12.80 -22.08
N GLY A 280 5.98 -11.84 -21.73
CA GLY A 280 4.54 -12.03 -21.63
C GLY A 280 4.05 -12.48 -20.25
N ALA A 281 4.93 -12.70 -19.28
CA ALA A 281 4.55 -13.07 -17.91
C ALA A 281 3.73 -11.96 -17.22
N TYR A 282 4.22 -10.72 -17.29
CA TYR A 282 3.52 -9.59 -16.68
C TYR A 282 2.15 -9.33 -17.32
N PRO A 283 1.98 -9.25 -18.64
CA PRO A 283 0.64 -9.17 -19.24
C PRO A 283 -0.30 -10.29 -18.81
N ALA A 284 0.19 -11.53 -18.71
CA ALA A 284 -0.63 -12.65 -18.27
C ALA A 284 -1.09 -12.52 -16.82
N ILE A 285 -0.23 -11.98 -15.91
CA ILE A 285 -0.63 -11.65 -14.54
C ILE A 285 -1.71 -10.58 -14.54
N MET A 286 -1.54 -9.51 -15.31
CA MET A 286 -2.52 -8.42 -15.38
C MET A 286 -3.88 -8.90 -15.91
N GLU A 287 -3.89 -9.72 -16.96
CA GLU A 287 -5.12 -10.33 -17.52
C GLU A 287 -5.80 -11.26 -16.52
N LYS A 288 -5.06 -12.09 -15.78
CA LYS A 288 -5.60 -12.95 -14.73
C LYS A 288 -6.47 -12.19 -13.72
N TRP A 289 -6.08 -10.94 -13.44
CA TRP A 289 -6.78 -10.07 -12.48
C TRP A 289 -7.78 -9.10 -13.15
N GLY A 290 -8.02 -9.23 -14.46
CA GLY A 290 -8.94 -8.38 -15.22
C GLY A 290 -8.43 -6.94 -15.42
N LEU A 291 -7.13 -6.70 -15.24
CA LEU A 291 -6.49 -5.39 -15.31
C LEU A 291 -5.54 -5.23 -16.50
N GLY A 292 -5.67 -6.08 -17.52
CA GLY A 292 -4.87 -6.00 -18.76
C GLY A 292 -4.79 -4.59 -19.35
N PRO A 293 -5.89 -3.82 -19.46
CA PRO A 293 -5.87 -2.44 -19.97
C PRO A 293 -5.01 -1.46 -19.14
N LEU A 294 -4.68 -1.78 -17.90
CA LEU A 294 -3.83 -0.97 -17.02
C LEU A 294 -2.35 -1.38 -17.06
N ALA A 295 -2.00 -2.39 -17.86
CA ALA A 295 -0.65 -2.88 -17.98
C ALA A 295 0.29 -1.86 -18.65
N VAL A 296 1.47 -1.65 -18.06
CA VAL A 296 2.55 -0.87 -18.72
C VAL A 296 3.20 -1.69 -19.82
N LYS A 297 3.66 -1.00 -20.87
CA LYS A 297 4.42 -1.62 -21.98
C LYS A 297 5.93 -1.50 -21.77
N THR A 298 6.35 -0.55 -20.97
CA THR A 298 7.74 -0.27 -20.64
C THR A 298 7.79 0.11 -19.16
N VAL A 299 8.66 -0.55 -18.41
CA VAL A 299 8.89 -0.24 -17.00
C VAL A 299 9.79 0.98 -16.91
N LYS A 300 9.35 1.97 -16.16
CA LYS A 300 10.10 3.19 -15.86
C LYS A 300 10.23 3.35 -14.36
N PHE A 301 10.92 4.38 -13.93
CA PHE A 301 10.93 4.82 -12.55
C PHE A 301 10.97 6.34 -12.49
N ASN A 302 10.33 6.92 -11.47
CA ASN A 302 10.22 8.36 -11.27
C ASN A 302 9.68 9.09 -12.51
N ASP A 303 8.58 8.60 -13.08
CA ASP A 303 8.00 9.12 -14.33
C ASP A 303 6.66 9.85 -14.09
N ALA A 304 6.35 10.23 -12.84
CA ALA A 304 5.11 10.96 -12.51
C ALA A 304 4.92 12.23 -13.36
N ALA A 305 6.01 12.93 -13.70
CA ALA A 305 5.97 14.14 -14.52
C ALA A 305 5.48 13.91 -15.97
N SER A 306 5.52 12.67 -16.46
CA SER A 306 5.01 12.32 -17.79
C SER A 306 3.49 12.18 -17.85
N MET A 307 2.84 12.09 -16.67
CA MET A 307 1.40 11.92 -16.58
C MET A 307 0.69 13.28 -16.64
N PRO A 308 -0.53 13.35 -17.24
CA PRO A 308 -1.25 14.60 -17.29
C PRO A 308 -1.57 15.09 -15.87
N VAL A 309 -1.21 16.34 -15.59
CA VAL A 309 -1.67 17.04 -14.40
C VAL A 309 -3.14 17.39 -14.63
N ASN A 310 -4.05 16.67 -14.00
CA ASN A 310 -5.48 16.96 -14.00
C ASN A 310 -5.86 17.78 -12.78
#